data_a7b69ef51cd1212af9adb4b2f4dcc8fe
#
_entry.id   a7b69ef51cd1212af9adb4b2f4dcc8fe
#
_cell.length_a   1.000
_cell.length_b   1.000
_cell.length_c   1.000
_cell.angle_alpha   90.00
_cell.angle_beta   90.00
_cell.angle_gamma   90.00
#
_symmetry.space_group_name_H-M   'P 1'
#
loop_
_entity.id
_entity.type
_entity.pdbx_description
1 polymer ?
#
loop_
_entity_poly.entity_id
_entity_poly.type
_entity_poly.pdbx_seq_one_letter_code
_entity_poly.pdbx_strand_id
1 'polypeptide(L)'
;MRIYLYYVGKPRDANANGMAEEYIRRSSRYGRCEMREIRPGRFDPWDKHPSATKILLDPAGKSMESRGFAKLIGGAEREARDLVFLVGGADGLPADWRGRGGMFLSLTPLTLPHELARVVLAEQIYRAFTMLRGHPYPK
;
A
#
# COMPACT_ATOMS: atom_id res chain seq x y z
N MET A 1 9.38 3.24 -11.61
CA MET A 1 8.15 3.08 -10.81
C MET A 1 8.43 3.48 -9.37
N ARG A 2 7.48 4.18 -8.78
CA ARG A 2 7.53 4.56 -7.36
C ARG A 2 6.28 4.01 -6.68
N ILE A 3 6.43 3.61 -5.43
CA ILE A 3 5.32 3.12 -4.60
C ILE A 3 5.19 4.05 -3.40
N TYR A 4 3.98 4.54 -3.20
CA TYR A 4 3.63 5.37 -2.05
C TYR A 4 2.62 4.63 -1.20
N LEU A 5 2.92 4.49 0.08
CA LEU A 5 1.96 3.97 1.06
C LEU A 5 1.55 5.16 1.93
N TYR A 6 0.39 5.71 1.64
CA TYR A 6 -0.15 6.82 2.42
C TYR A 6 -1.21 6.30 3.38
N TYR A 7 -1.15 6.75 4.61
CA TYR A 7 -2.10 6.33 5.62
C TYR A 7 -2.69 7.53 6.36
N VAL A 8 -3.92 7.37 6.83
CA VAL A 8 -4.65 8.38 7.57
C VAL A 8 -4.56 8.06 9.06
N GLY A 9 -4.34 9.08 9.88
CA GLY A 9 -4.28 8.95 11.33
C GLY A 9 -2.86 8.87 11.86
N LYS A 10 -2.65 9.49 13.02
CA LYS A 10 -1.33 9.51 13.66
C LYS A 10 -0.85 8.10 14.00
N PRO A 11 0.43 7.78 13.78
CA PRO A 11 0.99 6.53 14.26
C PRO A 11 1.02 6.53 15.79
N ARG A 12 0.44 5.48 16.39
CA ARG A 12 0.37 5.34 17.85
C ARG A 12 1.14 4.13 18.36
N ASP A 13 1.12 3.04 17.59
CA ASP A 13 1.83 1.82 17.96
C ASP A 13 3.22 1.85 17.36
N ALA A 14 4.22 2.14 18.20
CA ALA A 14 5.60 2.26 17.75
C ALA A 14 6.13 0.95 17.15
N ASN A 15 5.69 -0.20 17.69
CA ASN A 15 6.15 -1.50 17.18
C ASN A 15 5.57 -1.77 15.79
N ALA A 16 4.28 -1.57 15.59
CA ALA A 16 3.65 -1.77 14.30
C ALA A 16 4.23 -0.82 13.24
N ASN A 17 4.33 0.47 13.56
CA ASN A 17 4.84 1.46 12.61
C ASN A 17 6.31 1.24 12.31
N GLY A 18 7.12 0.88 13.30
CA GLY A 18 8.54 0.55 13.08
C GLY A 18 8.70 -0.66 12.16
N MET A 19 7.86 -1.68 12.32
CA MET A 19 7.88 -2.87 11.47
C MET A 19 7.49 -2.53 10.03
N ALA A 20 6.43 -1.73 9.84
CA ALA A 20 6.03 -1.29 8.52
C ALA A 20 7.14 -0.48 7.83
N GLU A 21 7.74 0.47 8.54
CA GLU A 21 8.84 1.28 8.01
C GLU A 21 10.04 0.41 7.60
N GLU A 22 10.32 -0.63 8.36
CA GLU A 22 11.44 -1.54 8.03
C GLU A 22 11.18 -2.27 6.70
N TYR A 23 9.96 -2.77 6.47
CA TYR A 23 9.64 -3.42 5.20
C TYR A 23 9.69 -2.44 4.03
N ILE A 24 9.23 -1.22 4.23
CA ILE A 24 9.32 -0.19 3.18
C ILE A 24 10.78 0.16 2.89
N ARG A 25 11.62 0.27 3.93
CA ARG A 25 13.04 0.52 3.76
C ARG A 25 13.72 -0.59 2.96
N ARG A 26 13.41 -1.85 3.27
CA ARG A 26 13.95 -3.00 2.53
C ARG A 26 13.46 -3.01 1.08
N SER A 27 12.21 -2.66 0.86
CA SER A 27 11.63 -2.58 -0.48
C SER A 27 12.32 -1.53 -1.34
N SER A 28 12.83 -0.48 -0.72
CA SER A 28 13.51 0.62 -1.44
C SER A 28 14.80 0.19 -2.12
N ARG A 29 15.29 -1.01 -1.87
CA ARG A 29 16.41 -1.60 -2.61
C ARG A 29 16.01 -2.02 -4.03
N TYR A 30 14.72 -2.27 -4.24
CA TYR A 30 14.19 -2.78 -5.50
C TYR A 30 13.47 -1.71 -6.32
N GLY A 31 12.95 -0.70 -5.67
CA GLY A 31 12.25 0.40 -6.29
C GLY A 31 12.02 1.47 -5.23
N ARG A 32 11.71 2.70 -5.64
CA ARG A 32 11.47 3.77 -4.69
C ARG A 32 10.15 3.53 -3.96
N CYS A 33 10.23 3.38 -2.65
CA CYS A 33 9.07 3.19 -1.78
C CYS A 33 9.10 4.23 -0.67
N GLU A 34 7.94 4.82 -0.39
CA GLU A 34 7.78 5.83 0.64
C GLU A 34 6.52 5.54 1.44
N MET A 35 6.59 5.70 2.76
CA MET A 35 5.43 5.57 3.64
C MET A 35 5.26 6.87 4.40
N ARG A 36 4.04 7.42 4.41
CA ARG A 36 3.80 8.72 5.03
C ARG A 36 2.37 8.87 5.49
N GLU A 37 2.20 9.53 6.64
CA GLU A 37 0.89 9.98 7.09
C GLU A 37 0.39 11.10 6.19
N ILE A 38 -0.91 11.04 5.83
CA ILE A 38 -1.56 12.11 5.08
C ILE A 38 -2.82 12.57 5.81
N ARG A 39 -3.21 13.81 5.54
CA ARG A 39 -4.47 14.38 6.04
C ARG A 39 -5.37 14.66 4.85
N PRO A 40 -6.51 13.96 4.72
CA PRO A 40 -7.36 14.08 3.53
C PRO A 40 -7.81 15.50 3.20
N GLY A 41 -7.99 16.36 4.21
CA GLY A 41 -8.37 17.76 3.99
C GLY A 41 -7.25 18.63 3.45
N ARG A 42 -6.01 18.16 3.46
CA ARG A 42 -4.82 18.92 3.03
C ARG A 42 -4.02 18.23 1.96
N PHE A 43 -4.32 16.98 1.66
CA PHE A 43 -3.57 16.18 0.70
C PHE A 43 -4.53 15.36 -0.14
N ASP A 44 -4.46 15.56 -1.45
CA ASP A 44 -5.28 14.85 -2.42
C ASP A 44 -4.37 13.97 -3.29
N PRO A 45 -4.42 12.63 -3.13
CA PRO A 45 -3.57 11.74 -3.90
C PRO A 45 -3.78 11.82 -5.41
N TRP A 46 -4.99 12.13 -5.85
CA TRP A 46 -5.27 12.24 -7.30
C TRP A 46 -4.65 13.50 -7.89
N ASP A 47 -4.68 14.59 -7.14
CA ASP A 47 -4.06 15.84 -7.56
C ASP A 47 -2.53 15.74 -7.51
N LYS A 48 -2.00 15.15 -6.45
CA LYS A 48 -0.55 15.03 -6.27
C LYS A 48 0.09 14.01 -7.22
N HIS A 49 -0.62 12.93 -7.54
CA HIS A 49 -0.12 11.85 -8.37
C HIS A 49 -1.14 11.50 -9.47
N PRO A 50 -1.37 12.42 -10.42
CA PRO A 50 -2.47 12.24 -11.39
C PRO A 50 -2.32 11.01 -12.28
N SER A 51 -1.09 10.58 -12.56
CA SER A 51 -0.84 9.45 -13.45
C SER A 51 -0.66 8.12 -12.73
N ALA A 52 -0.61 8.13 -11.39
CA ALA A 52 -0.42 6.91 -10.61
C ALA A 52 -1.74 6.14 -10.47
N THR A 53 -1.64 4.83 -10.36
CA THR A 53 -2.79 4.00 -9.99
C THR A 53 -3.01 4.12 -8.48
N LYS A 54 -4.23 4.48 -8.08
CA LYS A 54 -4.61 4.56 -6.67
C LYS A 54 -5.25 3.25 -6.25
N ILE A 55 -4.76 2.69 -5.17
CA ILE A 55 -5.24 1.43 -4.63
C ILE A 55 -5.70 1.67 -3.20
N LEU A 56 -7.02 1.62 -3.00
CA LEU A 56 -7.64 1.87 -1.71
C LEU A 56 -7.83 0.55 -0.98
N LEU A 57 -7.33 0.44 0.23
CA LEU A 57 -7.56 -0.76 1.04
C LEU A 57 -8.98 -0.76 1.56
N ASP A 58 -9.68 -1.85 1.33
CA ASP A 58 -11.07 -2.02 1.74
C ASP A 58 -11.33 -3.52 1.91
N PRO A 59 -11.87 -3.97 3.07
CA PRO A 59 -12.20 -5.39 3.25
C PRO A 59 -13.16 -5.94 2.19
N ALA A 60 -13.98 -5.08 1.60
CA ALA A 60 -14.92 -5.46 0.53
C ALA A 60 -14.29 -5.38 -0.86
N GLY A 61 -13.03 -5.00 -0.98
CA GLY A 61 -12.34 -4.89 -2.25
C GLY A 61 -11.96 -6.25 -2.83
N LYS A 62 -11.25 -6.22 -3.95
CA LYS A 62 -10.79 -7.42 -4.60
C LYS A 62 -9.76 -8.14 -3.74
N SER A 63 -10.02 -9.42 -3.45
CA SER A 63 -9.06 -10.28 -2.76
C SER A 63 -8.08 -10.87 -3.76
N MET A 64 -6.82 -11.03 -3.36
CA MET A 64 -5.84 -11.70 -4.19
C MET A 64 -4.80 -12.36 -3.30
N GLU A 65 -4.19 -13.43 -3.81
CA GLU A 65 -3.06 -14.05 -3.15
C GLU A 65 -1.79 -13.23 -3.35
N SER A 66 -0.77 -13.50 -2.54
CA SER A 66 0.52 -12.81 -2.64
C SER A 66 1.11 -12.88 -4.05
N ARG A 67 0.91 -14.00 -4.75
CA ARG A 67 1.37 -14.15 -6.12
C ARG A 67 0.66 -13.20 -7.08
N GLY A 68 -0.65 -13.01 -6.91
CA GLY A 68 -1.42 -12.03 -7.67
C GLY A 68 -0.99 -10.60 -7.35
N PHE A 69 -0.71 -10.33 -6.09
CA PHE A 69 -0.21 -9.03 -5.68
C PHE A 69 1.17 -8.74 -6.31
N ALA A 70 2.04 -9.74 -6.36
CA ALA A 70 3.33 -9.61 -7.04
C ALA A 70 3.16 -9.31 -8.53
N LYS A 71 2.17 -9.92 -9.19
CA LYS A 71 1.85 -9.61 -10.59
C LYS A 71 1.39 -8.18 -10.77
N LEU A 72 0.62 -7.64 -9.81
CA LEU A 72 0.19 -6.26 -9.84
C LEU A 72 1.41 -5.32 -9.78
N ILE A 73 2.33 -5.56 -8.86
CA ILE A 73 3.55 -4.77 -8.73
C ILE A 73 4.40 -4.90 -10.00
N GLY A 74 4.59 -6.13 -10.49
CA GLY A 74 5.39 -6.39 -11.69
C GLY A 74 4.80 -5.73 -12.94
N GLY A 75 3.47 -5.72 -13.07
CA GLY A 75 2.80 -5.04 -14.15
C GLY A 75 3.03 -3.53 -14.14
N ALA A 76 2.93 -2.92 -12.98
CA ALA A 76 3.20 -1.50 -12.81
C ALA A 76 4.66 -1.18 -13.14
N GLU A 77 5.56 -2.05 -12.72
CA GLU A 77 6.99 -1.89 -13.00
C GLU A 77 7.27 -1.92 -14.51
N ARG A 78 6.70 -2.88 -15.22
CA ARG A 78 6.86 -2.99 -16.68
C ARG A 78 6.29 -1.78 -17.43
N GLU A 79 5.20 -1.19 -16.92
CA GLU A 79 4.57 -0.02 -17.52
C GLU A 79 5.18 1.29 -17.03
N ALA A 80 6.15 1.24 -16.13
CA ALA A 80 6.72 2.41 -15.47
C ALA A 80 5.65 3.27 -14.79
N ARG A 81 4.63 2.63 -14.23
CA ARG A 81 3.49 3.29 -13.60
C ARG A 81 3.68 3.33 -12.09
N ASP A 82 3.50 4.50 -11.49
CA ASP A 82 3.55 4.66 -10.04
C ASP A 82 2.28 4.08 -9.40
N LEU A 83 2.43 3.58 -8.18
CA LEU A 83 1.33 3.06 -7.38
C LEU A 83 1.20 3.87 -6.10
N VAL A 84 -0.03 4.24 -5.76
CA VAL A 84 -0.36 4.93 -4.52
C VAL A 84 -1.35 4.07 -3.75
N PHE A 85 -0.88 3.50 -2.64
CA PHE A 85 -1.73 2.74 -1.73
C PHE A 85 -2.28 3.67 -0.67
N LEU A 86 -3.59 3.58 -0.43
CA LEU A 86 -4.29 4.43 0.53
C LEU A 86 -4.88 3.56 1.63
N VAL A 87 -4.43 3.80 2.85
CA VAL A 87 -4.82 3.03 4.04
C VAL A 87 -5.59 3.94 4.99
N GLY A 88 -6.82 3.59 5.30
CA GLY A 88 -7.66 4.36 6.20
C GLY A 88 -7.17 4.31 7.64
N GLY A 89 -7.61 5.28 8.44
CA GLY A 89 -7.45 5.27 9.88
C GLY A 89 -8.65 4.58 10.55
N ALA A 90 -8.88 4.93 11.82
CA ALA A 90 -9.98 4.34 12.59
C ALA A 90 -11.35 4.54 11.93
N ASP A 91 -11.53 5.66 11.24
CA ASP A 91 -12.81 5.98 10.56
C ASP A 91 -12.81 5.63 9.07
N GLY A 92 -11.80 4.91 8.60
CA GLY A 92 -11.67 4.54 7.19
C GLY A 92 -11.15 5.67 6.33
N LEU A 93 -11.29 5.52 5.02
CA LEU A 93 -10.93 6.54 4.03
C LEU A 93 -12.13 7.46 3.76
N PRO A 94 -11.87 8.70 3.28
CA PRO A 94 -12.95 9.60 2.92
C PRO A 94 -13.91 8.95 1.92
N ALA A 95 -15.22 9.12 2.15
CA ALA A 95 -16.24 8.49 1.32
C ALA A 95 -16.18 8.96 -0.14
N ASP A 96 -15.83 10.23 -0.37
CA ASP A 96 -15.75 10.78 -1.74
C ASP A 96 -14.58 10.20 -2.55
N TRP A 97 -13.57 9.60 -1.89
CA TRP A 97 -12.46 8.98 -2.61
C TRP A 97 -12.88 7.71 -3.37
N ARG A 98 -13.97 7.07 -2.94
CA ARG A 98 -14.44 5.84 -3.60
C ARG A 98 -14.86 6.05 -5.04
N GLY A 99 -15.33 7.23 -5.39
CA GLY A 99 -15.80 7.55 -6.76
C GLY A 99 -14.72 8.14 -7.65
N ARG A 100 -13.46 8.15 -7.24
CA ARG A 100 -12.41 8.87 -7.95
C ARG A 100 -11.58 7.99 -8.91
N GLY A 101 -12.02 6.78 -9.18
CA GLY A 101 -11.39 5.93 -10.18
C GLY A 101 -10.25 5.05 -9.67
N GLY A 102 -10.20 4.81 -8.37
CA GLY A 102 -9.20 3.91 -7.80
C GLY A 102 -9.62 2.45 -7.88
N MET A 103 -8.66 1.58 -7.57
CA MET A 103 -8.86 0.16 -7.39
C MET A 103 -9.06 -0.12 -5.91
N PHE A 104 -9.92 -1.08 -5.57
CA PHE A 104 -10.13 -1.47 -4.17
C PHE A 104 -9.49 -2.83 -3.93
N LEU A 105 -8.66 -2.91 -2.89
CA LEU A 105 -7.92 -4.12 -2.55
C LEU A 105 -8.25 -4.56 -1.13
N SER A 106 -8.66 -5.83 -0.98
CA SER A 106 -8.79 -6.46 0.33
C SER A 106 -7.53 -7.25 0.64
N LEU A 107 -6.88 -6.92 1.75
CA LEU A 107 -5.73 -7.70 2.24
C LEU A 107 -6.19 -9.03 2.80
N THR A 108 -7.37 -9.07 3.40
CA THR A 108 -7.96 -10.24 4.02
C THR A 108 -9.44 -9.97 4.29
N PRO A 109 -10.30 -11.00 4.28
CA PRO A 109 -11.68 -10.82 4.73
C PRO A 109 -11.80 -10.49 6.22
N LEU A 110 -10.74 -10.72 7.00
CA LEU A 110 -10.72 -10.39 8.41
C LEU A 110 -10.62 -8.88 8.59
N THR A 111 -11.20 -8.37 9.66
CA THR A 111 -11.04 -6.98 10.04
C THR A 111 -9.70 -6.84 10.76
N LEU A 112 -8.84 -5.97 10.24
CA LEU A 112 -7.54 -5.69 10.85
C LEU A 112 -7.56 -4.31 11.51
N PRO A 113 -6.89 -4.14 12.67
CA PRO A 113 -6.61 -2.80 13.16
C PRO A 113 -5.87 -2.01 12.08
N HIS A 114 -6.19 -0.73 11.94
CA HIS A 114 -5.64 0.06 10.83
C HIS A 114 -4.10 0.15 10.84
N GLU A 115 -3.48 0.19 12.02
CA GLU A 115 -2.01 0.21 12.08
C GLU A 115 -1.40 -1.15 11.70
N LEU A 116 -2.07 -2.25 12.02
CA LEU A 116 -1.63 -3.58 11.59
C LEU A 116 -1.81 -3.77 10.08
N ALA A 117 -2.85 -3.20 9.50
CA ALA A 117 -3.04 -3.23 8.05
C ALA A 117 -1.86 -2.61 7.31
N ARG A 118 -1.26 -1.55 7.87
CA ARG A 118 -0.05 -0.93 7.30
C ARG A 118 1.10 -1.93 7.27
N VAL A 119 1.27 -2.71 8.34
CA VAL A 119 2.35 -3.71 8.43
C VAL A 119 2.13 -4.80 7.39
N VAL A 120 0.90 -5.31 7.30
CA VAL A 120 0.59 -6.38 6.33
C VAL A 120 0.83 -5.90 4.91
N LEU A 121 0.39 -4.71 4.58
CA LEU A 121 0.61 -4.14 3.24
C LEU A 121 2.10 -3.93 2.95
N ALA A 122 2.82 -3.34 3.89
CA ALA A 122 4.26 -3.09 3.72
C ALA A 122 5.03 -4.41 3.53
N GLU A 123 4.68 -5.44 4.28
CA GLU A 123 5.30 -6.76 4.14
C GLU A 123 4.97 -7.37 2.77
N GLN A 124 3.74 -7.24 2.30
CA GLN A 124 3.35 -7.76 0.98
C GLN A 124 4.06 -7.02 -0.16
N ILE A 125 4.29 -5.73 -0.02
CA ILE A 125 5.08 -4.97 -1.00
C ILE A 125 6.50 -5.53 -1.06
N TYR A 126 7.13 -5.74 0.08
CA TYR A 126 8.47 -6.32 0.14
C TYR A 126 8.48 -7.74 -0.43
N ARG A 127 7.52 -8.57 -0.04
CA ARG A 127 7.37 -9.94 -0.54
C ARG A 127 7.23 -9.96 -2.06
N ALA A 128 6.43 -9.05 -2.60
CA ALA A 128 6.23 -8.95 -4.05
C ALA A 128 7.54 -8.70 -4.78
N PHE A 129 8.35 -7.75 -4.31
CA PHE A 129 9.64 -7.47 -4.91
C PHE A 129 10.58 -8.68 -4.83
N THR A 130 10.63 -9.36 -3.69
CA THR A 130 11.49 -10.54 -3.54
C THR A 130 11.06 -11.66 -4.48
N MET A 131 9.76 -11.85 -4.67
CA MET A 131 9.25 -12.85 -5.61
C MET A 131 9.63 -12.48 -7.05
N LEU A 132 9.52 -11.22 -7.42
CA LEU A 132 9.87 -10.75 -8.77
C LEU A 132 11.36 -10.87 -9.07
N ARG A 133 12.21 -10.81 -8.06
CA ARG A 133 13.68 -10.86 -8.22
C ARG A 133 14.27 -12.24 -7.92
N GLY A 134 13.45 -13.22 -7.56
CA GLY A 134 13.95 -14.53 -7.22
C GLY A 134 14.75 -14.58 -5.91
N HIS A 135 14.52 -13.63 -5.01
CA HIS A 135 15.18 -13.60 -3.71
C HIS A 135 14.58 -14.69 -2.80
N PRO A 136 15.38 -15.32 -1.90
CA PRO A 136 14.88 -16.44 -1.05
C PRO A 136 13.87 -16.08 0.03
N TYR A 137 13.62 -14.80 0.29
CA TYR A 137 12.50 -14.39 1.13
C TYR A 137 11.20 -14.51 0.34
N PRO A 138 10.12 -14.99 0.89
CA PRO A 138 9.97 -15.66 2.18
C PRO A 138 10.31 -17.14 2.06
N LYS A 139 10.63 -17.71 3.16
CA LYS A 139 10.86 -19.14 3.21
C LYS A 139 9.57 -19.90 3.33
#